data_0b6d089178bfd26613bbebaee2a1a087
#
_entry.id   0b6d089178bfd26613bbebaee2a1a087
#
_cell.length_a   1.000
_cell.length_b   1.000
_cell.length_c   1.000
_cell.angle_alpha   90.00
_cell.angle_beta   90.00
_cell.angle_gamma   90.00
#
_symmetry.space_group_name_H-M   'P 1'
#
loop_
_entity.id
_entity.type
_entity.pdbx_description
1 polymer ?
#
loop_
_entity_poly.entity_id
_entity_poly.type
_entity_poly.pdbx_seq_one_letter_code
_entity_poly.pdbx_strand_id
1 'polypeptide(L)'
;LPIDFSNNKNAMRNNVNIRKEAINILNNNGVIAIFPAGAVAWSRKKGEPVKEEYWKPMVGKLLNSSSADLLLIKFKGSNSNIFQAASRINQTMKQSLYLYEIKKSLDKYISLDICDFIQNKNLPDLNDKELASFLQNKIEKFIF
;
A
#
# COMPACT_ATOMS: atom_id res chain seq x y z
N LEU A 1 -8.99 9.94 3.08
CA LEU A 1 -10.07 9.35 2.27
C LEU A 1 -10.37 7.94 2.80
N PRO A 2 -11.50 7.72 3.49
CA PRO A 2 -11.84 6.43 4.09
C PRO A 2 -12.27 5.42 3.01
N ILE A 3 -11.60 4.27 2.94
CA ILE A 3 -11.97 3.17 2.05
C ILE A 3 -12.84 2.18 2.83
N ASP A 4 -13.99 1.81 2.27
CA ASP A 4 -14.87 0.81 2.86
C ASP A 4 -14.49 -0.59 2.33
N PHE A 5 -14.07 -1.47 3.23
CA PHE A 5 -13.68 -2.84 2.90
C PHE A 5 -14.83 -3.85 2.97
N SER A 6 -16.05 -3.38 3.23
CA SER A 6 -17.23 -4.24 3.24
C SER A 6 -17.54 -4.77 1.82
N ASN A 7 -18.00 -6.01 1.75
CA ASN A 7 -18.33 -6.63 0.46
C ASN A 7 -19.83 -6.45 0.12
N ASN A 8 -20.26 -5.19 0.03
CA ASN A 8 -21.64 -4.86 -0.30
C ASN A 8 -21.73 -3.73 -1.35
N LYS A 9 -22.93 -3.55 -1.95
CA LYS A 9 -23.15 -2.55 -3.02
C LYS A 9 -22.90 -1.11 -2.56
N ASN A 10 -23.17 -0.80 -1.30
CA ASN A 10 -22.96 0.55 -0.76
C ASN A 10 -21.46 0.85 -0.63
N ALA A 11 -20.66 -0.09 -0.12
CA ALA A 11 -19.20 0.02 -0.08
C ALA A 11 -18.60 0.23 -1.47
N MET A 12 -19.09 -0.51 -2.47
CA MET A 12 -18.64 -0.33 -3.87
C MET A 12 -18.92 1.09 -4.38
N ARG A 13 -20.13 1.62 -4.13
CA ARG A 13 -20.50 3.00 -4.54
C ARG A 13 -19.66 4.04 -3.81
N ASN A 14 -19.48 3.88 -2.49
CA ASN A 14 -18.64 4.77 -1.70
C ASN A 14 -17.19 4.79 -2.21
N ASN A 15 -16.62 3.63 -2.47
CA ASN A 15 -15.25 3.52 -2.98
C ASN A 15 -15.09 4.13 -4.39
N VAL A 16 -16.14 4.10 -5.22
CA VAL A 16 -16.14 4.83 -6.51
C VAL A 16 -16.10 6.34 -6.27
N ASN A 17 -16.88 6.87 -5.34
CA ASN A 17 -16.91 8.30 -5.03
C ASN A 17 -15.56 8.76 -4.42
N ILE A 18 -15.01 8.00 -3.47
CA ILE A 18 -13.69 8.26 -2.88
C ILE A 18 -12.60 8.31 -3.94
N ARG A 19 -12.65 7.39 -4.91
CA ARG A 19 -11.70 7.40 -6.03
C ARG A 19 -11.84 8.64 -6.91
N LYS A 20 -13.06 9.09 -7.20
CA LYS A 20 -13.29 10.33 -7.94
C LYS A 20 -12.75 11.54 -7.20
N GLU A 21 -12.97 11.59 -5.90
CA GLU A 21 -12.43 12.63 -5.03
C GLU A 21 -10.90 12.61 -5.02
N ALA A 22 -10.28 11.43 -4.93
CA ALA A 22 -8.84 11.27 -5.00
C ALA A 22 -8.27 11.80 -6.34
N ILE A 23 -8.88 11.45 -7.47
CA ILE A 23 -8.47 11.95 -8.78
C ILE A 23 -8.61 13.47 -8.85
N ASN A 24 -9.69 14.03 -8.30
CA ASN A 24 -9.88 15.48 -8.25
C ASN A 24 -8.80 16.18 -7.42
N ILE A 25 -8.42 15.63 -6.26
CA ILE A 25 -7.31 16.14 -5.44
C ILE A 25 -6.01 16.15 -6.25
N LEU A 26 -5.67 15.05 -6.93
CA LEU A 26 -4.46 14.96 -7.74
C LEU A 26 -4.46 15.94 -8.90
N ASN A 27 -5.57 16.11 -9.61
CA ASN A 27 -5.70 17.05 -10.73
C ASN A 27 -5.68 18.53 -10.29
N ASN A 28 -5.90 18.81 -9.00
CA ASN A 28 -5.76 20.13 -8.39
C ASN A 28 -4.42 20.32 -7.65
N ASN A 29 -3.35 19.64 -8.09
CA ASN A 29 -2.02 19.70 -7.50
C ASN A 29 -1.95 19.26 -6.03
N GLY A 30 -2.92 18.46 -5.57
CA GLY A 30 -2.87 17.85 -4.26
C GLY A 30 -1.97 16.61 -4.23
N VAL A 31 -1.69 16.13 -3.01
CA VAL A 31 -0.86 14.94 -2.76
C VAL A 31 -1.69 13.86 -2.07
N ILE A 32 -1.52 12.62 -2.49
CA ILE A 32 -2.15 11.46 -1.86
C ILE A 32 -1.07 10.44 -1.49
N ALA A 33 -1.03 10.06 -0.22
CA ALA A 33 -0.27 8.91 0.23
C ALA A 33 -1.17 7.66 0.21
N ILE A 34 -0.67 6.57 -0.34
CA ILE A 34 -1.42 5.32 -0.48
C ILE A 34 -0.53 4.12 -0.11
N PHE A 35 -1.12 3.15 0.61
CA PHE A 35 -0.54 1.83 0.86
C PHE A 35 -1.26 0.79 -0.02
N PRO A 36 -0.76 0.51 -1.24
CA PRO A 36 -1.56 -0.16 -2.27
C PRO A 36 -1.92 -1.61 -1.96
N ALA A 37 -1.14 -2.28 -1.11
CA ALA A 37 -1.43 -3.64 -0.65
C ALA A 37 -2.71 -3.71 0.19
N GLY A 38 -3.07 -2.63 0.91
CA GLY A 38 -4.24 -2.57 1.79
C GLY A 38 -4.15 -3.50 3.00
N ALA A 39 -2.98 -4.06 3.28
CA ALA A 39 -2.72 -4.96 4.38
C ALA A 39 -1.28 -4.82 4.87
N VAL A 40 -1.07 -5.09 6.16
CA VAL A 40 0.26 -5.10 6.76
C VAL A 40 1.03 -6.33 6.29
N ALA A 41 2.26 -6.11 5.83
CA ALA A 41 3.17 -7.16 5.36
C ALA A 41 3.49 -8.19 6.46
N TRP A 42 3.61 -9.45 6.09
CA TRP A 42 3.90 -10.55 7.00
C TRP A 42 4.63 -11.71 6.34
N SER A 43 5.30 -12.54 7.14
CA SER A 43 6.03 -13.73 6.70
C SER A 43 5.08 -14.93 6.61
N ARG A 44 4.98 -15.54 5.44
CA ARG A 44 4.08 -16.69 5.19
C ARG A 44 4.50 -17.93 5.94
N LYS A 45 5.80 -18.17 6.07
CA LYS A 45 6.37 -19.28 6.83
C LYS A 45 7.45 -18.76 7.80
N LYS A 46 7.69 -19.52 8.87
CA LYS A 46 8.76 -19.20 9.83
C LYS A 46 10.11 -19.20 9.11
N GLY A 47 10.85 -18.10 9.26
CA GLY A 47 12.18 -17.95 8.64
C GLY A 47 12.14 -17.35 7.22
N GLU A 48 10.97 -17.21 6.59
CA GLU A 48 10.87 -16.50 5.32
C GLU A 48 10.83 -14.98 5.52
N PRO A 49 11.28 -14.20 4.54
CA PRO A 49 11.18 -12.76 4.57
C PRO A 49 9.72 -12.31 4.62
N VAL A 50 9.50 -11.16 5.23
CA VAL A 50 8.20 -10.48 5.24
C VAL A 50 7.89 -10.00 3.83
N LYS A 51 6.65 -10.26 3.36
CA LYS A 51 6.18 -9.82 2.04
C LYS A 51 4.85 -9.11 2.15
N GLU A 52 4.66 -8.12 1.29
CA GLU A 52 3.37 -7.47 1.10
C GLU A 52 2.38 -8.37 0.36
N GLU A 53 1.09 -8.06 0.49
CA GLU A 53 0.07 -8.57 -0.41
C GLU A 53 0.20 -7.92 -1.79
N TYR A 54 -0.42 -8.53 -2.81
CA TYR A 54 -0.47 -7.93 -4.13
C TYR A 54 -1.14 -6.56 -4.10
N TRP A 55 -0.53 -5.61 -4.77
CA TRP A 55 -1.07 -4.27 -4.87
C TRP A 55 -2.41 -4.25 -5.60
N LYS A 56 -3.33 -3.50 -5.03
CA LYS A 56 -4.67 -3.34 -5.61
C LYS A 56 -4.61 -2.43 -6.85
N PRO A 57 -5.49 -2.66 -7.84
CA PRO A 57 -5.56 -1.84 -9.06
C PRO A 57 -5.83 -0.35 -8.82
N MET A 58 -6.18 0.05 -7.61
CA MET A 58 -6.49 1.42 -7.22
C MET A 58 -5.36 2.39 -7.55
N VAL A 59 -4.09 2.02 -7.26
CA VAL A 59 -2.93 2.88 -7.56
C VAL A 59 -2.78 3.08 -9.07
N GLY A 60 -2.91 2.03 -9.88
CA GLY A 60 -2.88 2.14 -11.34
C GLY A 60 -4.01 3.04 -11.85
N LYS A 61 -5.24 2.87 -11.29
CA LYS A 61 -6.39 3.69 -11.66
C LYS A 61 -6.19 5.18 -11.37
N LEU A 62 -5.61 5.52 -10.23
CA LEU A 62 -5.32 6.92 -9.89
C LEU A 62 -4.32 7.52 -10.88
N LEU A 63 -3.24 6.81 -11.19
CA LEU A 63 -2.21 7.27 -12.12
C LEU A 63 -2.71 7.39 -13.56
N ASN A 64 -3.46 6.40 -14.05
CA ASN A 64 -4.04 6.42 -15.40
C ASN A 64 -5.16 7.46 -15.56
N SER A 65 -5.74 7.95 -14.45
CA SER A 65 -6.85 8.90 -14.48
C SER A 65 -6.47 10.31 -14.01
N SER A 66 -5.18 10.57 -13.77
CA SER A 66 -4.66 11.88 -13.37
C SER A 66 -3.32 12.14 -14.06
N SER A 67 -2.84 13.38 -13.97
CA SER A 67 -1.50 13.77 -14.41
C SER A 67 -0.46 13.76 -13.27
N ALA A 68 -0.78 13.11 -12.16
CA ALA A 68 0.06 13.12 -10.96
C ALA A 68 1.36 12.33 -11.16
N ASP A 69 2.46 12.91 -10.76
CA ASP A 69 3.73 12.23 -10.65
C ASP A 69 3.73 11.24 -9.47
N LEU A 70 4.60 10.25 -9.51
CA LEU A 70 4.66 9.19 -8.52
C LEU A 70 5.97 9.21 -7.75
N LEU A 71 5.88 9.20 -6.42
CA LEU A 71 7.01 8.94 -5.52
C LEU A 71 6.85 7.55 -4.88
N LEU A 72 7.80 6.65 -5.16
CA LEU A 72 7.85 5.33 -4.56
C LEU A 72 8.69 5.37 -3.28
N ILE A 73 8.07 5.02 -2.16
CA ILE A 73 8.70 5.02 -0.84
C ILE A 73 8.61 3.61 -0.24
N LYS A 74 9.72 3.12 0.30
CA LYS A 74 9.81 1.84 1.00
C LYS A 74 10.18 2.05 2.45
N PHE A 75 9.35 1.56 3.36
CA PHE A 75 9.66 1.56 4.79
C PHE A 75 10.59 0.41 5.14
N LYS A 76 11.60 0.69 5.97
CA LYS A 76 12.52 -0.33 6.49
C LYS A 76 11.95 -1.00 7.73
N GLY A 77 12.26 -2.28 7.88
CA GLY A 77 11.89 -3.05 9.06
C GLY A 77 10.65 -3.92 8.87
N SER A 78 10.24 -4.53 9.96
CA SER A 78 9.07 -5.40 10.02
C SER A 78 8.46 -5.38 11.40
N ASN A 79 7.20 -5.78 11.51
CA ASN A 79 6.56 -6.02 12.78
C ASN A 79 7.22 -7.18 13.56
N SER A 80 6.96 -7.24 14.85
CA SER A 80 7.59 -8.19 15.78
C SER A 80 7.38 -9.66 15.40
N ASN A 81 8.23 -10.54 15.94
CA ASN A 81 8.09 -11.99 15.78
C ASN A 81 6.75 -12.51 16.30
N ILE A 82 6.18 -11.89 17.34
CA ILE A 82 4.86 -12.21 17.87
C ILE A 82 3.78 -11.90 16.83
N PHE A 83 3.86 -10.74 16.21
CA PHE A 83 2.96 -10.36 15.12
C PHE A 83 3.09 -11.32 13.93
N GLN A 84 4.32 -11.69 13.54
CA GLN A 84 4.56 -12.66 12.47
C GLN A 84 3.97 -14.05 12.81
N ALA A 85 4.09 -14.49 14.04
CA ALA A 85 3.51 -15.76 14.50
C ALA A 85 1.98 -15.72 14.46
N ALA A 86 1.36 -14.69 15.03
CA ALA A 86 -0.10 -14.52 15.04
C ALA A 86 -0.68 -14.40 13.61
N SER A 87 0.04 -13.72 12.70
CA SER A 87 -0.36 -13.58 11.31
C SER A 87 -0.44 -14.91 10.56
N ARG A 88 0.31 -15.93 11.00
CA ARG A 88 0.27 -17.28 10.43
C ARG A 88 -0.89 -18.15 10.98
N ILE A 89 -1.45 -17.77 12.12
CA ILE A 89 -2.56 -18.52 12.74
C ILE A 89 -3.88 -18.08 12.11
N ASN A 90 -4.24 -16.81 12.24
CA ASN A 90 -5.44 -16.27 11.62
C ASN A 90 -5.44 -14.74 11.59
N GLN A 91 -6.33 -14.18 10.77
CA GLN A 91 -6.47 -12.75 10.55
C GLN A 91 -6.90 -11.98 11.82
N THR A 92 -7.76 -12.55 12.66
CA THR A 92 -8.23 -11.90 13.89
C THR A 92 -7.08 -11.72 14.89
N MET A 93 -6.25 -12.73 15.07
CA MET A 93 -5.05 -12.64 15.91
C MET A 93 -4.05 -11.61 15.39
N LYS A 94 -3.87 -11.55 14.08
CA LYS A 94 -3.06 -10.52 13.44
C LYS A 94 -3.58 -9.13 13.77
N GLN A 95 -4.89 -8.90 13.63
CA GLN A 95 -5.51 -7.60 13.86
C GLN A 95 -5.47 -7.16 15.34
N SER A 96 -5.63 -8.10 16.27
CA SER A 96 -5.57 -7.80 17.71
C SER A 96 -4.21 -7.26 18.17
N LEU A 97 -3.15 -7.54 17.41
CA LEU A 97 -1.79 -7.07 17.72
C LEU A 97 -1.44 -5.70 17.11
N TYR A 98 -2.31 -5.10 16.29
CA TYR A 98 -1.98 -3.79 15.68
C TYR A 98 -1.69 -2.71 16.74
N LEU A 99 -2.52 -2.61 17.76
CA LEU A 99 -2.31 -1.62 18.84
C LEU A 99 -1.02 -1.92 19.62
N TYR A 100 -0.68 -3.18 19.83
CA TYR A 100 0.57 -3.59 20.47
C TYR A 100 1.78 -3.16 19.63
N GLU A 101 1.76 -3.41 18.31
CA GLU A 101 2.85 -3.01 17.41
C GLU A 101 2.98 -1.49 17.33
N ILE A 102 1.87 -0.75 17.27
CA ILE A 102 1.88 0.71 17.31
C ILE A 102 2.53 1.20 18.61
N LYS A 103 2.06 0.70 19.79
CA LYS A 103 2.64 1.07 21.09
C LYS A 103 4.14 0.75 21.16
N LYS A 104 4.56 -0.40 20.63
CA LYS A 104 5.97 -0.81 20.60
C LYS A 104 6.83 0.06 19.68
N SER A 105 6.22 0.72 18.71
CA SER A 105 6.89 1.59 17.74
C SER A 105 6.91 3.06 18.16
N LEU A 106 6.19 3.43 19.22
CA LEU A 106 6.28 4.77 19.79
C LEU A 106 7.72 5.05 20.25
N ASP A 107 8.16 6.27 20.09
CA ASP A 107 9.52 6.75 20.41
C ASP A 107 10.66 6.06 19.62
N LYS A 108 10.33 5.38 18.52
CA LYS A 108 11.32 4.80 17.61
C LYS A 108 11.39 5.54 16.29
N TYR A 109 12.59 5.61 15.73
CA TYR A 109 12.76 6.11 14.38
C TYR A 109 12.20 5.12 13.37
N ILE A 110 11.43 5.63 12.42
CA ILE A 110 10.97 4.89 11.25
C ILE A 110 11.85 5.31 10.08
N SER A 111 12.64 4.38 9.58
CA SER A 111 13.48 4.63 8.40
C SER A 111 12.70 4.31 7.13
N LEU A 112 12.85 5.14 6.13
CA LEU A 112 12.30 4.94 4.81
C LEU A 112 13.34 5.25 3.73
N ASP A 113 13.19 4.63 2.57
CA ASP A 113 13.97 4.95 1.37
C ASP A 113 13.03 5.49 0.29
N ILE A 114 13.48 6.54 -0.37
CA ILE A 114 12.87 6.98 -1.63
C ILE A 114 13.45 6.10 -2.72
N CYS A 115 12.63 5.19 -3.24
CA CYS A 115 13.07 4.20 -4.22
C CYS A 115 13.12 4.77 -5.63
N ASP A 116 12.15 5.61 -5.98
CA ASP A 116 12.10 6.24 -7.30
C ASP A 116 11.13 7.42 -7.33
N PHE A 117 11.36 8.34 -8.28
CA PHE A 117 10.43 9.40 -8.65
C PHE A 117 10.13 9.27 -10.14
N ILE A 118 8.87 9.02 -10.48
CA ILE A 118 8.44 8.78 -11.85
C ILE A 118 7.46 9.88 -12.27
N GLN A 119 7.85 10.68 -13.24
CA GLN A 119 6.92 11.63 -13.85
C GLN A 119 5.81 10.87 -14.58
N ASN A 120 4.58 11.35 -14.50
CA ASN A 120 3.42 10.71 -15.11
C ASN A 120 3.64 10.37 -16.60
N LYS A 121 4.23 11.28 -17.37
CA LYS A 121 4.54 11.07 -18.79
C LYS A 121 5.51 9.91 -19.08
N ASN A 122 6.24 9.44 -18.07
CA ASN A 122 7.22 8.35 -18.18
C ASN A 122 6.65 7.01 -17.66
N LEU A 123 5.40 6.99 -17.21
CA LEU A 123 4.73 5.75 -16.84
C LEU A 123 4.47 4.89 -18.09
N PRO A 124 4.62 3.56 -17.99
CA PRO A 124 4.30 2.69 -19.10
C PRO A 124 2.78 2.68 -19.37
N ASP A 125 2.40 2.59 -20.64
CA ASP A 125 1.01 2.43 -21.05
C ASP A 125 0.51 1.02 -20.73
N LEU A 126 0.02 0.84 -19.52
CA LEU A 126 -0.46 -0.41 -18.95
C LEU A 126 -1.85 -0.20 -18.35
N ASN A 127 -2.66 -1.26 -18.34
CA ASN A 127 -3.93 -1.19 -17.61
C ASN A 127 -3.72 -1.06 -16.09
N ASP A 128 -4.77 -0.69 -15.36
CA ASP A 128 -4.70 -0.36 -13.93
C ASP A 128 -4.05 -1.48 -13.07
N LYS A 129 -4.35 -2.74 -13.39
CA LYS A 129 -3.83 -3.91 -12.67
C LYS A 129 -2.37 -4.19 -13.02
N GLU A 130 -2.03 -4.10 -14.28
CA GLU A 130 -0.67 -4.30 -14.78
C GLU A 130 0.26 -3.21 -14.28
N LEU A 131 -0.19 -1.95 -14.29
CA LEU A 131 0.56 -0.82 -13.74
C LEU A 131 0.84 -1.01 -12.25
N ALA A 132 -0.18 -1.40 -11.46
CA ALA A 132 0.00 -1.70 -10.03
C ALA A 132 1.06 -2.81 -9.81
N SER A 133 1.00 -3.89 -10.58
CA SER A 133 1.96 -5.00 -10.51
C SER A 133 3.37 -4.58 -10.95
N PHE A 134 3.49 -3.76 -11.99
CA PHE A 134 4.76 -3.21 -12.45
C PHE A 134 5.44 -2.38 -11.35
N LEU A 135 4.67 -1.50 -10.69
CA LEU A 135 5.17 -0.65 -9.60
C LEU A 135 5.56 -1.47 -8.37
N GLN A 136 4.77 -2.49 -8.01
CA GLN A 136 5.11 -3.41 -6.93
C GLN A 136 6.43 -4.13 -7.22
N ASN A 137 6.60 -4.69 -8.40
CA ASN A 137 7.84 -5.37 -8.80
C ASN A 137 9.05 -4.41 -8.78
N LYS A 138 8.83 -3.14 -9.13
CA LYS A 138 9.89 -2.12 -9.13
C LYS A 138 10.38 -1.84 -7.70
N ILE A 139 9.48 -1.66 -6.73
CA ILE A 139 9.85 -1.42 -5.33
C ILE A 139 10.41 -2.67 -4.64
N GLU A 140 9.94 -3.87 -5.02
CA GLU A 140 10.48 -5.13 -4.48
C GLU A 140 11.91 -5.40 -4.93
N LYS A 141 12.27 -5.01 -6.15
CA LYS A 141 13.63 -5.13 -6.70
C LYS A 141 14.61 -4.10 -6.13
N PHE A 142 14.12 -3.09 -5.43
CA PHE A 142 14.97 -2.12 -4.77
C PHE A 142 15.67 -2.79 -3.59
N ILE A 143 16.97 -3.02 -3.75
CA ILE A 143 17.85 -3.65 -2.76
C ILE A 143 18.50 -2.52 -1.94
N PHE A 144 18.56 -2.72 -0.61
CA PHE A 144 19.19 -1.79 0.34
C PHE A 144 20.69 -1.88 0.29
#